data_8e23dad2fc0b7a0e351ebf1a3a2fbe83
#
_entry.id   8e23dad2fc0b7a0e351ebf1a3a2fbe83
#
_cell.length_a   1.000
_cell.length_b   1.000
_cell.length_c   1.000
_cell.angle_alpha   90.00
_cell.angle_beta   90.00
_cell.angle_gamma   90.00
#
_symmetry.space_group_name_H-M   'P 1'
#
loop_
_entity.id
_entity.type
_entity.pdbx_description
1 polymer ?
#
loop_
_entity_poly.entity_id
_entity_poly.type
_entity_poly.pdbx_seq_one_letter_code
_entity_poly.pdbx_strand_id
1 'polypeptide(L)'
;MSKYKILIIEDDDDIRTSIKMLLQSENFEIIEASNGNIGIEKFNDSINLIILDIMMPGISGLEVCEIIRRESIVPILFLTAKASESDKLLGLMSGGDDYLTKPFSYAELFARVNSLIRRHYYYDQKYKTNHSGANEVGEPKQEYICLSSLKINKYDNEVYIRNKAVNLTYLEYQILLLLASNPKKIFSIQNIYESIWNEPYFTSSSNTVMVHIRNIRAKIELDNKKPEIIATVWGKGYKIGKKYTNK
;
A
#
# COMPACT_ATOMS: atom_id res chain seq x y z
N MET A 1 23.97 -1.52 -8.49
CA MET A 1 22.67 -1.46 -7.82
C MET A 1 21.77 -2.47 -8.49
N SER A 2 21.09 -3.36 -7.72
CA SER A 2 20.11 -4.28 -8.28
C SER A 2 18.96 -3.46 -8.87
N LYS A 3 18.58 -3.73 -10.11
CA LYS A 3 17.43 -3.10 -10.76
C LYS A 3 16.17 -3.55 -10.04
N TYR A 4 15.23 -2.64 -9.76
CA TYR A 4 13.89 -3.04 -9.34
C TYR A 4 13.18 -3.76 -10.49
N LYS A 5 12.48 -4.85 -10.17
CA LYS A 5 11.70 -5.65 -11.12
C LYS A 5 10.23 -5.27 -11.05
N ILE A 6 9.66 -4.95 -12.21
CA ILE A 6 8.25 -4.57 -12.34
C ILE A 6 7.55 -5.61 -13.21
N LEU A 7 6.48 -6.20 -12.69
CA LEU A 7 5.59 -7.07 -13.45
C LEU A 7 4.44 -6.22 -14.02
N ILE A 8 4.31 -6.21 -15.35
CA ILE A 8 3.22 -5.55 -16.06
C ILE A 8 2.23 -6.62 -16.50
N ILE A 9 0.96 -6.49 -16.09
CA ILE A 9 -0.14 -7.38 -16.45
C ILE A 9 -1.20 -6.52 -17.16
N GLU A 10 -1.23 -6.61 -18.48
CA GLU A 10 -2.03 -5.78 -19.37
C GLU A 10 -2.31 -6.57 -20.64
N ASP A 11 -3.56 -6.67 -21.08
CA ASP A 11 -3.95 -7.45 -22.27
C ASP A 11 -3.69 -6.69 -23.56
N ASP A 12 -3.75 -5.37 -23.57
CA ASP A 12 -3.44 -4.54 -24.73
C ASP A 12 -1.93 -4.50 -24.99
N ASP A 13 -1.50 -5.05 -26.14
CA ASP A 13 -0.09 -5.16 -26.53
C ASP A 13 0.58 -3.79 -26.69
N ASP A 14 -0.13 -2.80 -27.22
CA ASP A 14 0.41 -1.45 -27.47
C ASP A 14 0.65 -0.72 -26.15
N ILE A 15 -0.31 -0.80 -25.24
CA ILE A 15 -0.19 -0.21 -23.89
C ILE A 15 0.94 -0.90 -23.13
N ARG A 16 0.96 -2.24 -23.12
CA ARG A 16 1.98 -3.03 -22.42
C ARG A 16 3.39 -2.72 -22.93
N THR A 17 3.57 -2.70 -24.26
CA THR A 17 4.85 -2.37 -24.91
C THR A 17 5.28 -0.93 -24.61
N SER A 18 4.36 0.02 -24.66
CA SER A 18 4.65 1.42 -24.33
C SER A 18 5.13 1.59 -22.88
N ILE A 19 4.43 1.00 -21.91
CA ILE A 19 4.83 1.03 -20.50
C ILE A 19 6.21 0.39 -20.33
N LYS A 20 6.45 -0.76 -20.95
CA LYS A 20 7.75 -1.45 -20.91
C LYS A 20 8.88 -0.57 -21.41
N MET A 21 8.75 0.00 -22.61
CA MET A 21 9.79 0.85 -23.21
C MET A 21 10.12 2.03 -22.30
N LEU A 22 9.10 2.68 -21.74
CA LEU A 22 9.23 3.83 -20.87
C LEU A 22 9.97 3.47 -19.56
N LEU A 23 9.58 2.38 -18.90
CA LEU A 23 10.19 2.00 -17.63
C LEU A 23 11.59 1.36 -17.81
N GLN A 24 11.85 0.69 -18.94
CA GLN A 24 13.20 0.20 -19.25
C GLN A 24 14.18 1.35 -19.45
N SER A 25 13.78 2.48 -20.06
CA SER A 25 14.62 3.67 -20.20
C SER A 25 15.03 4.27 -18.85
N GLU A 26 14.24 4.05 -17.82
CA GLU A 26 14.48 4.47 -16.44
C GLU A 26 15.17 3.40 -15.58
N ASN A 27 15.76 2.39 -16.26
CA ASN A 27 16.60 1.38 -15.63
C ASN A 27 15.85 0.35 -14.76
N PHE A 28 14.54 0.15 -14.98
CA PHE A 28 13.78 -0.94 -14.37
C PHE A 28 13.94 -2.25 -15.18
N GLU A 29 13.89 -3.38 -14.50
CA GLU A 29 13.75 -4.70 -15.12
C GLU A 29 12.25 -5.01 -15.28
N ILE A 30 11.81 -5.32 -16.52
CA ILE A 30 10.39 -5.49 -16.81
C ILE A 30 10.09 -6.94 -17.14
N ILE A 31 9.08 -7.47 -16.48
CA ILE A 31 8.45 -8.75 -16.78
C ILE A 31 7.04 -8.46 -17.30
N GLU A 32 6.66 -9.08 -18.42
CA GLU A 32 5.38 -8.84 -19.09
C GLU A 32 4.46 -10.06 -18.97
N ALA A 33 3.18 -9.79 -18.78
CA ALA A 33 2.10 -10.78 -18.84
C ALA A 33 0.93 -10.20 -19.63
N SER A 34 0.42 -10.93 -20.58
CA SER A 34 -0.68 -10.51 -21.47
C SER A 34 -2.07 -10.83 -20.92
N ASN A 35 -2.17 -11.41 -19.75
CA ASN A 35 -3.42 -11.66 -19.04
C ASN A 35 -3.15 -12.02 -17.56
N GLY A 36 -4.21 -12.07 -16.76
CA GLY A 36 -4.10 -12.33 -15.33
C GLY A 36 -3.51 -13.69 -14.97
N ASN A 37 -3.83 -14.76 -15.70
CA ASN A 37 -3.28 -16.10 -15.41
C ASN A 37 -1.75 -16.14 -15.61
N ILE A 38 -1.25 -15.59 -16.71
CA ILE A 38 0.20 -15.45 -16.96
C ILE A 38 0.84 -14.55 -15.91
N GLY A 39 0.13 -13.51 -15.46
CA GLY A 39 0.59 -12.62 -14.40
C GLY A 39 0.81 -13.36 -13.09
N ILE A 40 -0.14 -14.17 -12.67
CA ILE A 40 -0.05 -15.00 -11.44
C ILE A 40 1.10 -16.01 -11.58
N GLU A 41 1.22 -16.69 -12.73
CA GLU A 41 2.29 -17.68 -12.99
C GLU A 41 3.70 -17.04 -12.91
N LYS A 42 3.87 -15.81 -13.42
CA LYS A 42 5.15 -15.09 -13.43
C LYS A 42 5.45 -14.37 -12.11
N PHE A 43 4.47 -14.23 -11.25
CA PHE A 43 4.66 -13.58 -9.96
C PHE A 43 5.58 -14.42 -9.06
N ASN A 44 6.53 -13.77 -8.41
CA ASN A 44 7.43 -14.35 -7.41
C ASN A 44 8.03 -13.25 -6.52
N ASP A 45 8.72 -13.63 -5.45
CA ASP A 45 9.27 -12.72 -4.43
C ASP A 45 10.33 -11.73 -4.94
N SER A 46 10.84 -11.90 -6.18
CA SER A 46 11.77 -10.94 -6.76
C SER A 46 11.08 -9.72 -7.38
N ILE A 47 9.75 -9.75 -7.52
CA ILE A 47 8.96 -8.64 -8.06
C ILE A 47 8.85 -7.54 -7.00
N ASN A 48 9.16 -6.32 -7.43
CA ASN A 48 9.17 -5.15 -6.54
C ASN A 48 7.95 -4.23 -6.70
N LEU A 49 7.24 -4.34 -7.82
CA LEU A 49 6.00 -3.61 -8.09
C LEU A 49 5.22 -4.34 -9.18
N ILE A 50 3.91 -4.30 -9.09
CA ILE A 50 3.00 -4.80 -10.13
C ILE A 50 2.23 -3.63 -10.71
N ILE A 51 2.20 -3.53 -12.03
CA ILE A 51 1.28 -2.68 -12.79
C ILE A 51 0.22 -3.60 -13.37
N LEU A 52 -1.05 -3.36 -13.04
CA LEU A 52 -2.13 -4.31 -13.25
C LEU A 52 -3.35 -3.64 -13.85
N ASP A 53 -3.71 -4.02 -15.07
CA ASP A 53 -5.00 -3.58 -15.61
C ASP A 53 -6.16 -4.25 -14.90
N ILE A 54 -7.20 -3.48 -14.60
CA ILE A 54 -8.43 -3.98 -13.97
C ILE A 54 -9.27 -4.77 -14.97
N MET A 55 -9.35 -4.28 -16.20
CA MET A 55 -10.31 -4.75 -17.20
C MET A 55 -9.62 -5.65 -18.22
N MET A 56 -9.38 -6.90 -17.87
CA MET A 56 -8.80 -7.89 -18.76
C MET A 56 -9.76 -9.02 -19.06
N PRO A 57 -9.68 -9.65 -20.26
CA PRO A 57 -10.42 -10.87 -20.58
C PRO A 57 -10.04 -12.04 -19.66
N GLY A 58 -11.03 -12.83 -19.26
CA GLY A 58 -10.84 -13.96 -18.36
C GLY A 58 -10.83 -13.54 -16.89
N ILE A 59 -9.72 -13.74 -16.20
CA ILE A 59 -9.56 -13.31 -14.80
C ILE A 59 -9.30 -11.80 -14.75
N SER A 60 -10.10 -11.07 -14.00
CA SER A 60 -9.97 -9.63 -13.82
C SER A 60 -8.74 -9.24 -13.00
N GLY A 61 -8.23 -8.01 -13.18
CA GLY A 61 -7.14 -7.52 -12.34
C GLY A 61 -7.48 -7.46 -10.84
N LEU A 62 -8.74 -7.30 -10.47
CA LEU A 62 -9.18 -7.35 -9.08
C LEU A 62 -8.97 -8.73 -8.47
N GLU A 63 -9.36 -9.77 -9.20
CA GLU A 63 -9.17 -11.17 -8.77
C GLU A 63 -7.68 -11.54 -8.72
N VAL A 64 -6.88 -11.07 -9.69
CA VAL A 64 -5.41 -11.23 -9.66
C VAL A 64 -4.83 -10.59 -8.40
N CYS A 65 -5.25 -9.37 -8.08
CA CYS A 65 -4.83 -8.68 -6.86
C CYS A 65 -5.19 -9.47 -5.60
N GLU A 66 -6.41 -9.96 -5.50
CA GLU A 66 -6.86 -10.77 -4.35
C GLU A 66 -6.02 -12.04 -4.17
N ILE A 67 -5.67 -12.71 -5.27
CA ILE A 67 -4.83 -13.92 -5.24
C ILE A 67 -3.43 -13.55 -4.73
N ILE A 68 -2.80 -12.54 -5.30
CA ILE A 68 -1.44 -12.10 -4.90
C ILE A 68 -1.43 -11.62 -3.43
N ARG A 69 -2.47 -10.94 -2.98
CA ARG A 69 -2.57 -10.43 -1.60
C ARG A 69 -2.70 -11.51 -0.53
N ARG A 70 -3.01 -12.76 -0.89
CA ARG A 70 -2.96 -13.88 0.06
C ARG A 70 -1.54 -14.21 0.51
N GLU A 71 -0.55 -13.93 -0.33
CA GLU A 71 0.84 -14.35 -0.13
C GLU A 71 1.83 -13.17 -0.08
N SER A 72 1.46 -12.00 -0.62
CA SER A 72 2.39 -10.87 -0.78
C SER A 72 1.78 -9.51 -0.50
N ILE A 73 2.63 -8.62 0.02
CA ILE A 73 2.33 -7.20 0.23
C ILE A 73 3.03 -6.29 -0.81
N VAL A 74 3.55 -6.88 -1.91
CA VAL A 74 4.17 -6.14 -3.01
C VAL A 74 3.27 -4.98 -3.47
N PRO A 75 3.80 -3.77 -3.73
CA PRO A 75 2.96 -2.67 -4.17
C PRO A 75 2.30 -2.97 -5.53
N ILE A 76 1.01 -2.63 -5.65
CA ILE A 76 0.21 -2.80 -6.86
C ILE A 76 -0.34 -1.46 -7.31
N LEU A 77 0.02 -1.04 -8.53
CA LEU A 77 -0.53 0.09 -9.25
C LEU A 77 -1.58 -0.41 -10.24
N PHE A 78 -2.85 -0.06 -10.01
CA PHE A 78 -3.88 -0.39 -10.97
C PHE A 78 -3.90 0.56 -12.17
N LEU A 79 -4.06 -0.01 -13.37
CA LEU A 79 -4.47 0.74 -14.55
C LEU A 79 -6.00 0.60 -14.69
N THR A 80 -6.68 1.70 -14.97
CA THR A 80 -8.14 1.67 -15.16
C THR A 80 -8.56 2.56 -16.32
N ALA A 81 -9.51 2.11 -17.13
CA ALA A 81 -10.17 2.98 -18.10
C ALA A 81 -10.86 4.13 -17.34
N LYS A 82 -11.17 5.23 -18.03
CA LYS A 82 -11.81 6.44 -17.47
C LYS A 82 -13.26 6.15 -17.01
N ALA A 83 -13.43 5.11 -16.25
CA ALA A 83 -14.69 4.66 -15.70
C ALA A 83 -14.92 5.28 -14.32
N SER A 84 -16.12 5.15 -13.82
CA SER A 84 -16.67 5.79 -12.63
C SER A 84 -15.72 5.77 -11.41
N GLU A 85 -15.92 6.68 -10.47
CA GLU A 85 -15.26 6.63 -9.14
C GLU A 85 -15.40 5.25 -8.48
N SER A 86 -16.43 4.48 -8.86
CA SER A 86 -16.70 3.12 -8.40
C SER A 86 -15.58 2.14 -8.76
N ASP A 87 -15.00 2.20 -9.96
CA ASP A 87 -13.99 1.22 -10.39
C ASP A 87 -12.65 1.47 -9.70
N LYS A 88 -12.30 2.75 -9.49
CA LYS A 88 -11.14 3.16 -8.68
C LYS A 88 -11.28 2.68 -7.24
N LEU A 89 -12.49 2.79 -6.70
CA LEU A 89 -12.82 2.37 -5.35
C LEU A 89 -12.69 0.85 -5.21
N LEU A 90 -13.21 0.09 -6.19
CA LEU A 90 -13.13 -1.37 -6.21
C LEU A 90 -11.67 -1.86 -6.26
N GLY A 91 -10.82 -1.27 -7.10
CA GLY A 91 -9.41 -1.63 -7.20
C GLY A 91 -8.66 -1.47 -5.88
N LEU A 92 -8.81 -0.32 -5.23
CA LEU A 92 -8.21 -0.08 -3.91
C LEU A 92 -8.80 -1.00 -2.84
N MET A 93 -10.11 -1.32 -2.91
CA MET A 93 -10.78 -2.24 -1.98
C MET A 93 -10.26 -3.67 -2.07
N SER A 94 -9.81 -4.11 -3.25
CA SER A 94 -9.18 -5.42 -3.46
C SER A 94 -7.73 -5.49 -2.95
N GLY A 95 -7.18 -4.39 -2.42
CA GLY A 95 -5.84 -4.34 -1.83
C GLY A 95 -4.77 -3.67 -2.69
N GLY A 96 -5.16 -2.94 -3.75
CA GLY A 96 -4.23 -2.09 -4.50
C GLY A 96 -3.73 -0.89 -3.68
N ASP A 97 -2.56 -0.40 -4.03
CA ASP A 97 -1.92 0.70 -3.30
C ASP A 97 -2.16 2.06 -3.97
N ASP A 98 -2.27 2.08 -5.30
CA ASP A 98 -2.59 3.29 -6.06
C ASP A 98 -3.27 2.92 -7.40
N TYR A 99 -3.77 3.90 -8.13
CA TYR A 99 -4.37 3.72 -9.44
C TYR A 99 -3.96 4.81 -10.43
N LEU A 100 -3.97 4.47 -11.71
CA LEU A 100 -3.65 5.36 -12.83
C LEU A 100 -4.73 5.21 -13.92
N THR A 101 -5.38 6.31 -14.30
CA THR A 101 -6.45 6.28 -15.30
C THR A 101 -5.91 6.37 -16.72
N LYS A 102 -6.37 5.50 -17.60
CA LYS A 102 -6.11 5.56 -19.05
C LYS A 102 -7.01 6.64 -19.70
N PRO A 103 -6.49 7.50 -20.60
CA PRO A 103 -5.08 7.61 -20.98
C PRO A 103 -4.26 8.38 -19.94
N PHE A 104 -3.02 7.97 -19.73
CA PHE A 104 -2.10 8.59 -18.77
C PHE A 104 -0.87 9.15 -19.48
N SER A 105 -0.23 10.12 -18.84
CA SER A 105 1.06 10.63 -19.30
C SER A 105 2.22 9.77 -18.74
N TYR A 106 3.33 9.77 -19.48
CA TYR A 106 4.57 9.15 -18.98
C TYR A 106 4.99 9.68 -17.60
N ALA A 107 4.96 11.00 -17.44
CA ALA A 107 5.35 11.65 -16.20
C ALA A 107 4.49 11.17 -15.00
N GLU A 108 3.18 10.97 -15.22
CA GLU A 108 2.29 10.47 -14.18
C GLU A 108 2.58 9.01 -13.82
N LEU A 109 2.72 8.13 -14.82
CA LEU A 109 3.09 6.73 -14.61
C LEU A 109 4.41 6.63 -13.82
N PHE A 110 5.44 7.33 -14.29
CA PHE A 110 6.77 7.31 -13.68
C PHE A 110 6.77 7.84 -12.23
N ALA A 111 6.05 8.95 -11.99
CA ALA A 111 5.91 9.51 -10.65
C ALA A 111 5.25 8.52 -9.68
N ARG A 112 4.16 7.82 -10.09
CA ARG A 112 3.47 6.84 -9.26
C ARG A 112 4.32 5.59 -9.00
N VAL A 113 4.98 5.06 -10.03
CA VAL A 113 5.90 3.92 -9.91
C VAL A 113 7.02 4.23 -8.91
N ASN A 114 7.71 5.37 -9.08
CA ASN A 114 8.77 5.77 -8.15
C ASN A 114 8.25 6.02 -6.73
N SER A 115 7.08 6.62 -6.61
CA SER A 115 6.46 6.89 -5.31
C SER A 115 6.17 5.59 -4.56
N LEU A 116 5.61 4.59 -5.23
CA LEU A 116 5.30 3.28 -4.64
C LEU A 116 6.57 2.52 -4.26
N ILE A 117 7.57 2.45 -5.16
CA ILE A 117 8.85 1.79 -4.89
C ILE A 117 9.58 2.48 -3.74
N ARG A 118 9.68 3.81 -3.77
CA ARG A 118 10.33 4.59 -2.72
C ARG A 118 9.65 4.36 -1.37
N ARG A 119 8.32 4.38 -1.30
CA ARG A 119 7.57 4.16 -0.06
C ARG A 119 7.80 2.76 0.49
N HIS A 120 7.78 1.73 -0.38
CA HIS A 120 7.91 0.35 0.05
C HIS A 120 9.34 -0.03 0.47
N TYR A 121 10.38 0.43 -0.28
CA TYR A 121 11.76 -0.03 -0.08
C TYR A 121 12.68 1.00 0.58
N TYR A 122 12.52 2.30 0.32
CA TYR A 122 13.45 3.31 0.83
C TYR A 122 13.22 3.62 2.31
N TYR A 123 11.96 3.66 2.74
CA TYR A 123 11.67 3.88 4.15
C TYR A 123 12.03 2.65 4.99
N ASP A 124 11.89 1.45 4.44
CA ASP A 124 12.35 0.22 5.09
C ASP A 124 13.87 0.22 5.34
N GLN A 125 14.67 0.66 4.37
CA GLN A 125 16.12 0.79 4.51
C GLN A 125 16.53 1.92 5.47
N LYS A 126 15.85 3.06 5.49
CA LYS A 126 16.19 4.19 6.35
C LYS A 126 16.00 3.88 7.83
N TYR A 127 15.02 3.07 8.16
CA TYR A 127 14.85 2.55 9.53
C TYR A 127 15.96 1.56 9.89
N LYS A 128 16.40 0.71 8.95
CA LYS A 128 17.49 -0.26 9.16
C LYS A 128 18.88 0.41 9.25
N THR A 129 19.14 1.46 8.48
CA THR A 129 20.49 2.12 8.40
C THR A 129 20.75 3.17 9.47
N ASN A 130 19.75 3.87 10.00
CA ASN A 130 19.96 4.87 11.06
C ASN A 130 20.40 4.26 12.39
N HIS A 131 20.48 2.94 12.51
CA HIS A 131 20.87 2.22 13.72
C HIS A 131 22.12 1.34 13.53
N SER A 132 22.71 1.34 12.32
CA SER A 132 23.96 0.62 12.03
C SER A 132 25.24 1.41 12.44
N GLY A 133 25.10 2.56 13.06
CA GLY A 133 26.19 3.48 13.39
C GLY A 133 26.64 3.51 14.86
N ALA A 134 26.25 2.53 15.68
CA ALA A 134 26.78 2.41 17.03
C ALA A 134 27.29 0.98 17.25
N ASN A 135 28.60 0.83 17.31
CA ASN A 135 29.27 -0.36 17.84
C ASN A 135 28.91 -0.53 19.32
N GLU A 136 27.78 -1.13 19.61
CA GLU A 136 27.54 -1.79 20.88
C GLU A 136 26.86 -3.10 20.60
N VAL A 137 27.48 -4.20 21.08
CA VAL A 137 26.94 -5.56 21.14
C VAL A 137 25.82 -5.55 22.19
N GLY A 138 24.65 -5.07 21.76
CA GLY A 138 23.40 -5.10 22.49
C GLY A 138 22.33 -5.65 21.55
N GLU A 139 21.45 -6.51 22.08
CA GLU A 139 20.27 -6.96 21.34
C GLU A 139 19.57 -5.77 20.68
N PRO A 140 19.10 -5.89 19.40
CA PRO A 140 18.43 -4.80 18.73
C PRO A 140 17.25 -4.34 19.60
N LYS A 141 17.27 -3.07 20.05
CA LYS A 141 16.19 -2.48 20.83
C LYS A 141 14.92 -2.52 19.97
N GLN A 142 14.11 -3.54 20.15
CA GLN A 142 12.82 -3.65 19.50
C GLN A 142 11.93 -2.53 20.03
N GLU A 143 11.68 -1.52 19.21
CA GLU A 143 10.80 -0.41 19.58
C GLU A 143 9.36 -0.73 19.20
N TYR A 144 8.57 -1.06 20.20
CA TYR A 144 7.15 -1.37 20.04
C TYR A 144 6.27 -0.20 20.45
N ILE A 145 5.21 0.04 19.67
CA ILE A 145 4.04 0.78 20.14
C ILE A 145 3.05 -0.25 20.67
N CYS A 146 2.75 -0.21 21.95
CA CYS A 146 1.78 -1.08 22.60
C CYS A 146 0.56 -0.28 23.02
N LEU A 147 -0.60 -0.57 22.42
CA LEU A 147 -1.87 0.06 22.71
C LEU A 147 -2.92 -1.03 22.98
N SER A 148 -3.11 -1.41 24.23
CA SER A 148 -3.98 -2.53 24.63
C SER A 148 -3.61 -3.81 23.84
N SER A 149 -4.50 -4.35 23.01
CA SER A 149 -4.26 -5.55 22.21
C SER A 149 -3.54 -5.32 20.88
N LEU A 150 -3.24 -4.05 20.53
CA LEU A 150 -2.48 -3.68 19.34
C LEU A 150 -1.00 -3.52 19.70
N LYS A 151 -0.13 -4.24 19.00
CA LYS A 151 1.33 -4.14 19.14
C LYS A 151 1.93 -3.93 17.77
N ILE A 152 2.70 -2.86 17.59
CA ILE A 152 3.34 -2.49 16.32
C ILE A 152 4.85 -2.51 16.53
N ASN A 153 5.57 -3.34 15.78
CA ASN A 153 7.02 -3.32 15.72
C ASN A 153 7.44 -2.29 14.67
N LYS A 154 8.14 -1.25 15.12
CA LYS A 154 8.60 -0.18 14.20
C LYS A 154 9.78 -0.60 13.32
N TYR A 155 10.51 -1.65 13.70
CA TYR A 155 11.69 -2.13 12.98
C TYR A 155 11.31 -3.01 11.79
N ASP A 156 10.47 -4.01 12.05
CA ASP A 156 10.19 -5.07 11.08
C ASP A 156 8.85 -4.84 10.35
N ASN A 157 8.21 -3.66 10.55
CA ASN A 157 6.89 -3.34 10.02
C ASN A 157 5.80 -4.38 10.39
N GLU A 158 6.00 -5.09 11.49
CA GLU A 158 5.09 -6.12 11.97
C GLU A 158 4.00 -5.53 12.86
N VAL A 159 2.79 -6.05 12.68
CA VAL A 159 1.63 -5.68 13.47
C VAL A 159 1.03 -6.94 14.09
N TYR A 160 0.74 -6.86 15.38
CA TYR A 160 0.08 -7.92 16.13
C TYR A 160 -1.21 -7.39 16.76
N ILE A 161 -2.27 -8.15 16.58
CA ILE A 161 -3.56 -7.94 17.24
C ILE A 161 -3.89 -9.16 18.06
N ARG A 162 -4.10 -8.97 19.38
CA ARG A 162 -4.41 -10.08 20.30
C ARG A 162 -3.39 -11.21 20.18
N ASN A 163 -2.10 -10.84 20.05
CA ASN A 163 -0.95 -11.73 19.83
C ASN A 163 -0.96 -12.54 18.52
N LYS A 164 -1.78 -12.16 17.55
CA LYS A 164 -1.76 -12.75 16.21
C LYS A 164 -1.15 -11.74 15.23
N ALA A 165 -0.19 -12.20 14.43
CA ALA A 165 0.38 -11.39 13.35
C ALA A 165 -0.69 -11.03 12.32
N VAL A 166 -0.64 -9.82 11.80
CA VAL A 166 -1.56 -9.30 10.78
C VAL A 166 -0.74 -8.74 9.62
N ASN A 167 -0.99 -9.26 8.42
CA ASN A 167 -0.33 -8.78 7.20
C ASN A 167 -1.02 -7.51 6.71
N LEU A 168 -0.33 -6.38 6.86
CA LEU A 168 -0.73 -5.10 6.29
C LEU A 168 0.13 -4.77 5.07
N THR A 169 -0.47 -4.17 4.04
CA THR A 169 0.34 -3.56 2.98
C THR A 169 1.14 -2.40 3.56
N TYR A 170 2.16 -1.95 2.84
CA TYR A 170 3.01 -0.87 3.33
C TYR A 170 2.20 0.40 3.68
N LEU A 171 1.25 0.80 2.83
CA LEU A 171 0.41 1.99 3.08
C LEU A 171 -0.52 1.79 4.28
N GLU A 172 -1.11 0.61 4.42
CA GLU A 172 -1.94 0.27 5.58
C GLU A 172 -1.14 0.35 6.89
N TYR A 173 0.09 -0.21 6.88
CA TYR A 173 1.00 -0.14 8.01
C TYR A 173 1.35 1.31 8.36
N GLN A 174 1.73 2.13 7.36
CA GLN A 174 2.11 3.53 7.58
C GLN A 174 0.95 4.37 8.14
N ILE A 175 -0.27 4.16 7.64
CA ILE A 175 -1.46 4.83 8.18
C ILE A 175 -1.69 4.41 9.64
N LEU A 176 -1.63 3.12 9.93
CA LEU A 176 -1.82 2.62 11.30
C LEU A 176 -0.73 3.15 12.23
N LEU A 177 0.53 3.16 11.79
CA LEU A 177 1.66 3.70 12.54
C LEU A 177 1.50 5.20 12.83
N LEU A 178 1.08 6.01 11.85
CA LEU A 178 0.81 7.43 12.02
C LEU A 178 -0.23 7.68 13.13
N LEU A 179 -1.34 6.94 13.09
CA LEU A 179 -2.41 7.06 14.07
C LEU A 179 -1.95 6.56 15.45
N ALA A 180 -1.27 5.41 15.51
CA ALA A 180 -0.81 4.78 16.75
C ALA A 180 0.33 5.55 17.44
N SER A 181 1.18 6.23 16.68
CA SER A 181 2.22 7.10 17.21
C SER A 181 1.64 8.37 17.89
N ASN A 182 0.40 8.72 17.55
CA ASN A 182 -0.27 9.91 18.09
C ASN A 182 -1.71 9.57 18.54
N PRO A 183 -1.90 8.69 19.50
CA PRO A 183 -3.18 8.02 19.74
C PRO A 183 -4.31 8.95 20.19
N LYS A 184 -3.99 10.13 20.73
CA LYS A 184 -4.96 11.15 21.15
C LYS A 184 -5.31 12.16 20.06
N LYS A 185 -4.49 12.25 19.01
CA LYS A 185 -4.65 13.21 17.90
C LYS A 185 -5.69 12.72 16.90
N ILE A 186 -6.54 13.65 16.43
CA ILE A 186 -7.43 13.41 15.29
C ILE A 186 -6.68 13.84 14.04
N PHE A 187 -6.64 12.96 13.05
CA PHE A 187 -6.07 13.24 11.73
C PHE A 187 -7.20 13.39 10.73
N SER A 188 -7.26 14.52 10.03
CA SER A 188 -8.16 14.68 8.89
C SER A 188 -7.73 13.76 7.74
N ILE A 189 -8.63 13.50 6.80
CA ILE A 189 -8.31 12.74 5.57
C ILE A 189 -7.15 13.40 4.83
N GLN A 190 -7.18 14.72 4.71
CA GLN A 190 -6.10 15.50 4.13
C GLN A 190 -4.76 15.27 4.87
N ASN A 191 -4.76 15.40 6.20
CA ASN A 191 -3.52 15.20 6.97
C ASN A 191 -2.96 13.78 6.81
N ILE A 192 -3.81 12.74 6.76
CA ILE A 192 -3.37 11.37 6.50
C ILE A 192 -2.77 11.28 5.10
N TYR A 193 -3.48 11.79 4.09
CA TYR A 193 -2.99 11.75 2.72
C TYR A 193 -1.64 12.43 2.57
N GLU A 194 -1.53 13.70 2.94
CA GLU A 194 -0.29 14.47 2.83
C GLU A 194 0.88 13.85 3.61
N SER A 195 0.61 13.30 4.81
CA SER A 195 1.64 12.65 5.63
C SER A 195 2.14 11.34 5.04
N ILE A 196 1.28 10.56 4.38
CA ILE A 196 1.61 9.22 3.89
C ILE A 196 2.03 9.25 2.42
N TRP A 197 1.31 10.01 1.59
CA TRP A 197 1.62 10.11 0.17
C TRP A 197 2.69 11.15 -0.15
N ASN A 198 2.92 12.11 0.78
CA ASN A 198 3.84 13.24 0.60
C ASN A 198 3.57 14.01 -0.70
N GLU A 199 2.31 14.14 -1.04
CA GLU A 199 1.76 14.81 -2.21
C GLU A 199 0.66 15.77 -1.77
N PRO A 200 0.40 16.86 -2.52
CA PRO A 200 -0.74 17.75 -2.25
C PRO A 200 -2.06 16.97 -2.29
N TYR A 201 -2.93 17.26 -1.33
CA TYR A 201 -4.24 16.65 -1.28
C TYR A 201 -5.18 17.24 -2.33
N PHE A 202 -5.86 16.35 -3.07
CA PHE A 202 -6.96 16.70 -3.96
C PHE A 202 -8.24 16.02 -3.48
N THR A 203 -9.41 16.59 -3.78
CA THR A 203 -10.69 16.03 -3.35
C THR A 203 -10.89 14.59 -3.79
N SER A 204 -10.36 14.21 -4.96
CA SER A 204 -10.36 12.82 -5.46
C SER A 204 -9.52 11.85 -4.59
N SER A 205 -8.57 12.36 -3.82
CA SER A 205 -7.71 11.55 -2.94
C SER A 205 -8.40 11.07 -1.66
N SER A 206 -9.57 11.64 -1.34
CA SER A 206 -10.32 11.25 -0.12
C SER A 206 -10.70 9.76 -0.13
N ASN A 207 -11.11 9.25 -1.28
CA ASN A 207 -11.53 7.86 -1.42
C ASN A 207 -10.37 6.91 -1.15
N THR A 208 -9.15 7.26 -1.56
CA THR A 208 -7.94 6.45 -1.32
C THR A 208 -7.71 6.22 0.17
N VAL A 209 -7.73 7.28 0.99
CA VAL A 209 -7.55 7.16 2.45
C VAL A 209 -8.66 6.34 3.08
N MET A 210 -9.93 6.61 2.70
CA MET A 210 -11.08 5.89 3.28
C MET A 210 -11.02 4.39 3.00
N VAL A 211 -10.56 4.01 1.81
CA VAL A 211 -10.42 2.59 1.45
C VAL A 211 -9.32 1.91 2.24
N HIS A 212 -8.14 2.52 2.35
CA HIS A 212 -7.08 1.96 3.19
C HIS A 212 -7.52 1.83 4.67
N ILE A 213 -8.23 2.83 5.22
CA ILE A 213 -8.81 2.72 6.57
C ILE A 213 -9.79 1.54 6.67
N ARG A 214 -10.63 1.33 5.65
CA ARG A 214 -11.55 0.18 5.61
C ARG A 214 -10.78 -1.15 5.56
N ASN A 215 -9.76 -1.24 4.72
CA ASN A 215 -8.93 -2.44 4.59
C ASN A 215 -8.18 -2.76 5.89
N ILE A 216 -7.59 -1.74 6.52
CA ILE A 216 -6.96 -1.90 7.84
C ILE A 216 -7.98 -2.44 8.85
N ARG A 217 -9.16 -1.83 8.94
CA ARG A 217 -10.22 -2.28 9.85
C ARG A 217 -10.64 -3.72 9.60
N ALA A 218 -10.75 -4.14 8.33
CA ALA A 218 -11.06 -5.52 7.97
C ALA A 218 -10.08 -6.53 8.54
N LYS A 219 -8.81 -6.11 8.71
CA LYS A 219 -7.71 -6.96 9.20
C LYS A 219 -7.53 -6.90 10.72
N ILE A 220 -7.82 -5.76 11.35
CA ILE A 220 -7.50 -5.55 12.79
C ILE A 220 -8.70 -5.49 13.73
N GLU A 221 -9.88 -5.09 13.25
CA GLU A 221 -11.10 -4.99 14.07
C GLU A 221 -11.76 -6.36 14.27
N LEU A 222 -12.54 -6.50 15.35
CA LEU A 222 -13.41 -7.68 15.53
C LEU A 222 -14.69 -7.55 14.72
N ASP A 223 -15.23 -6.35 14.66
CA ASP A 223 -16.44 -6.00 13.90
C ASP A 223 -16.19 -4.70 13.14
N ASN A 224 -16.11 -4.80 11.82
CA ASN A 224 -15.87 -3.65 10.94
C ASN A 224 -17.00 -2.61 11.00
N LYS A 225 -18.20 -3.02 11.41
CA LYS A 225 -19.35 -2.11 11.56
C LYS A 225 -19.28 -1.30 12.86
N LYS A 226 -18.52 -1.79 13.84
CA LYS A 226 -18.29 -1.14 15.14
C LYS A 226 -16.79 -1.06 15.44
N PRO A 227 -16.02 -0.27 14.67
CA PRO A 227 -14.57 -0.21 14.82
C PRO A 227 -14.18 0.42 16.16
N GLU A 228 -13.35 -0.29 16.93
CA GLU A 228 -12.86 0.13 18.25
C GLU A 228 -11.43 0.65 18.21
N ILE A 229 -10.58 0.12 17.31
CA ILE A 229 -9.14 0.45 17.22
C ILE A 229 -8.94 1.74 16.44
N ILE A 230 -9.53 1.84 15.25
CA ILE A 230 -9.52 3.07 14.46
C ILE A 230 -10.91 3.70 14.51
N ALA A 231 -11.09 4.69 15.35
CA ALA A 231 -12.36 5.39 15.50
C ALA A 231 -12.55 6.50 14.46
N THR A 232 -13.76 6.60 13.89
CA THR A 232 -14.17 7.74 13.07
C THR A 232 -14.62 8.89 13.99
N VAL A 233 -14.12 10.09 13.75
CA VAL A 233 -14.61 11.33 14.34
C VAL A 233 -15.33 12.09 13.24
N TRP A 234 -16.65 12.01 13.24
CA TRP A 234 -17.50 12.57 12.18
C TRP A 234 -17.18 14.03 11.87
N GLY A 235 -17.02 14.34 10.59
CA GLY A 235 -16.64 15.67 10.10
C GLY A 235 -15.20 16.09 10.39
N LYS A 236 -14.37 15.26 11.08
CA LYS A 236 -12.99 15.61 11.45
C LYS A 236 -11.93 14.61 10.96
N GLY A 237 -12.27 13.32 10.78
CA GLY A 237 -11.35 12.29 10.32
C GLY A 237 -11.23 11.08 11.25
N TYR A 238 -10.01 10.60 11.48
CA TYR A 238 -9.73 9.34 12.17
C TYR A 238 -8.75 9.51 13.33
N LYS A 239 -8.84 8.62 14.30
CA LYS A 239 -7.90 8.52 15.44
C LYS A 239 -7.91 7.11 16.02
N ILE A 240 -6.97 6.82 16.91
CA ILE A 240 -7.05 5.63 17.77
C ILE A 240 -8.23 5.75 18.76
N GLY A 241 -8.99 4.67 18.92
CA GLY A 241 -10.15 4.63 19.80
C GLY A 241 -9.79 4.79 21.27
N LYS A 242 -10.69 5.37 22.05
CA LYS A 242 -10.44 5.70 23.47
C LYS A 242 -10.00 4.49 24.32
N LYS A 243 -10.53 3.31 24.04
CA LYS A 243 -10.17 2.05 24.73
C LYS A 243 -8.68 1.71 24.60
N TYR A 244 -8.04 2.18 23.52
CA TYR A 244 -6.63 1.94 23.19
C TYR A 244 -5.72 3.12 23.57
N THR A 245 -6.27 4.21 24.10
CA THR A 245 -5.51 5.41 24.49
C THR A 245 -5.38 5.60 25.99
N ASN A 246 -6.16 4.87 26.78
CA ASN A 246 -6.10 4.93 28.24
C ASN A 246 -5.12 3.85 28.75
N LYS A 247 -3.98 4.28 29.18
CA LYS A 247 -3.17 3.68 30.26
C LYS A 247 -3.29 4.55 31.47
#